data_87887405b0f5fcea1f94945bdd5244df
#
_entry.id   87887405b0f5fcea1f94945bdd5244df
#
_cell.length_a   1.000
_cell.length_b   1.000
_cell.length_c   1.000
_cell.angle_alpha   90.00
_cell.angle_beta   90.00
_cell.angle_gamma   90.00
#
_symmetry.space_group_name_H-M   'P 1'
#
loop_
_entity.id
_entity.type
_entity.pdbx_description
1 polymer ?
#
loop_
_entity_poly.entity_id
_entity_poly.type
_entity_poly.pdbx_seq_one_letter_code
_entity_poly.pdbx_strand_id
1 'polypeptide(L)'
;MIRFLDVRTPEEIDQGFIDDALLADVKADDFREVINKLDKDTEYVVYCRSGRRSVKASQIMLEEGFTKVKNMKGGYNAWKEVYE
;
A
#
# COMPACT_ATOMS: atom_id res chain seq x y z
N MET A 1 7.79 13.66 -3.83
CA MET A 1 7.85 12.38 -4.56
C MET A 1 6.70 11.49 -4.11
N ILE A 2 6.09 10.78 -5.03
CA ILE A 2 4.98 9.86 -4.73
C ILE A 2 5.52 8.43 -4.82
N ARG A 3 5.20 7.61 -3.83
CA ARG A 3 5.55 6.20 -3.83
C ARG A 3 4.28 5.35 -3.72
N PHE A 4 4.25 4.26 -4.45
CA PHE A 4 3.19 3.27 -4.28
C PHE A 4 3.55 2.31 -3.15
N LEU A 5 2.56 1.97 -2.34
CA LEU A 5 2.73 1.00 -1.26
C LEU A 5 1.71 -0.12 -1.43
N ASP A 6 2.20 -1.32 -1.73
CA ASP A 6 1.37 -2.51 -1.89
C ASP A 6 1.22 -3.19 -0.53
N VAL A 7 -0.03 -3.31 -0.07
CA VAL A 7 -0.30 -3.88 1.25
C VAL A 7 -0.94 -5.27 1.18
N ARG A 8 -0.76 -5.93 0.01
CA ARG A 8 -1.26 -7.29 -0.20
C ARG A 8 -0.31 -8.32 0.41
N THR A 9 -0.75 -9.59 0.37
CA THR A 9 0.07 -10.69 0.87
C THR A 9 1.20 -11.04 -0.10
N PRO A 10 2.27 -11.72 0.38
CA PRO A 10 3.35 -12.15 -0.51
C PRO A 10 2.87 -13.03 -1.66
N GLU A 11 1.87 -13.87 -1.44
CA GLU A 11 1.34 -14.75 -2.49
C GLU A 11 0.74 -13.94 -3.64
N GLU A 12 0.02 -12.86 -3.30
CA GLU A 12 -0.54 -11.97 -4.31
C GLU A 12 0.55 -11.21 -5.06
N ILE A 13 1.57 -10.76 -4.34
CA ILE A 13 2.69 -10.02 -4.92
C ILE A 13 3.49 -10.87 -5.89
N ASP A 14 3.62 -12.17 -5.60
CA ASP A 14 4.32 -13.10 -6.51
C ASP A 14 3.68 -13.17 -7.88
N GLN A 15 2.41 -12.83 -8.00
CA GLN A 15 1.69 -12.84 -9.27
C GLN A 15 1.78 -11.51 -10.02
N GLY A 16 2.43 -10.52 -9.44
CA GLY A 16 2.63 -9.21 -10.05
C GLY A 16 2.26 -8.08 -9.13
N PHE A 17 2.92 -6.95 -9.29
CA PHE A 17 2.65 -5.73 -8.55
C PHE A 17 3.13 -4.54 -9.37
N ILE A 18 2.77 -3.32 -8.95
CA ILE A 18 3.20 -2.11 -9.65
C ILE A 18 4.72 -1.97 -9.51
N ASP A 19 5.41 -1.73 -10.62
CA ASP A 19 6.87 -1.59 -10.62
C ASP A 19 7.31 -0.54 -9.60
N ASP A 20 8.37 -0.86 -8.87
CA ASP A 20 8.98 0.00 -7.85
C ASP A 20 8.09 0.27 -6.63
N ALA A 21 6.96 -0.42 -6.49
CA ALA A 21 6.14 -0.28 -5.29
C ALA A 21 6.88 -0.83 -4.07
N LEU A 22 6.71 -0.15 -2.94
CA LEU A 22 7.13 -0.67 -1.65
C LEU A 22 6.12 -1.72 -1.20
N LEU A 23 6.57 -2.69 -0.40
CA LEU A 23 5.75 -3.83 -0.02
C LEU A 23 5.62 -3.90 1.50
N ALA A 24 4.37 -3.97 2.00
CA ALA A 24 4.11 -4.15 3.43
C ALA A 24 2.75 -4.81 3.60
N ASP A 25 2.73 -6.10 3.99
CA ASP A 25 1.50 -6.87 4.15
C ASP A 25 0.71 -6.37 5.36
N VAL A 26 -0.48 -5.80 5.12
CA VAL A 26 -1.31 -5.25 6.21
C VAL A 26 -1.84 -6.36 7.13
N LYS A 27 -1.87 -7.60 6.68
CA LYS A 27 -2.30 -8.74 7.50
C LYS A 27 -1.21 -9.28 8.40
N ALA A 28 0.05 -8.85 8.18
CA ALA A 28 1.16 -9.33 8.99
C ALA A 28 1.17 -8.64 10.35
N ASP A 29 1.57 -9.38 11.38
CA ASP A 29 1.61 -8.85 12.75
C ASP A 29 2.58 -7.69 12.89
N ASP A 30 3.61 -7.63 12.04
CA ASP A 30 4.64 -6.59 12.11
C ASP A 30 4.38 -5.41 11.16
N PHE A 31 3.16 -5.27 10.63
CA PHE A 31 2.86 -4.22 9.65
C PHE A 31 3.28 -2.83 10.17
N ARG A 32 2.94 -2.50 11.42
CA ARG A 32 3.28 -1.18 11.98
C ARG A 32 4.79 -0.97 12.06
N GLU A 33 5.54 -2.01 12.43
CA GLU A 33 7.00 -1.93 12.47
C GLU A 33 7.58 -1.70 11.08
N VAL A 34 7.05 -2.39 10.09
CA VAL A 34 7.53 -2.28 8.71
C VAL A 34 7.30 -0.87 8.17
N ILE A 35 6.09 -0.32 8.30
CA ILE A 35 5.81 1.01 7.78
C ILE A 35 6.58 2.09 8.54
N ASN A 36 6.86 1.89 9.82
CA ASN A 36 7.59 2.90 10.60
C ASN A 36 9.04 3.06 10.16
N LYS A 37 9.54 2.17 9.30
CA LYS A 37 10.86 2.33 8.67
C LYS A 37 10.80 3.21 7.43
N LEU A 38 9.61 3.58 6.97
CA LEU A 38 9.43 4.41 5.78
C LEU A 38 9.46 5.88 6.16
N ASP A 39 9.84 6.71 5.19
CA ASP A 39 9.86 8.17 5.36
C ASP A 39 8.41 8.68 5.48
N LYS A 40 8.09 9.32 6.61
CA LYS A 40 6.72 9.77 6.89
C LYS A 40 6.35 11.07 6.17
N ASP A 41 7.33 11.75 5.60
CA ASP A 41 7.10 12.98 4.84
C ASP A 41 6.83 12.73 3.36
N THR A 42 7.07 11.51 2.90
CA THR A 42 6.79 11.11 1.52
C THR A 42 5.29 10.92 1.32
N GLU A 43 4.80 11.19 0.13
CA GLU A 43 3.42 10.92 -0.24
C GLU A 43 3.28 9.48 -0.71
N TYR A 44 2.31 8.75 -0.16
CA TYR A 44 2.07 7.35 -0.49
C TYR A 44 0.71 7.16 -1.11
N VAL A 45 0.67 6.39 -2.20
CA VAL A 45 -0.57 5.85 -2.74
C VAL A 45 -0.61 4.39 -2.33
N VAL A 46 -1.51 4.06 -1.42
CA VAL A 46 -1.61 2.73 -0.81
C VAL A 46 -2.63 1.92 -1.57
N TYR A 47 -2.30 0.69 -1.94
CA TYR A 47 -3.23 -0.15 -2.67
C TYR A 47 -3.20 -1.59 -2.20
N CYS A 48 -4.35 -2.25 -2.35
CA CYS A 48 -4.47 -3.68 -2.21
C CYS A 48 -5.11 -4.21 -3.50
N ARG A 49 -5.80 -5.33 -3.42
CA ARG A 49 -6.40 -5.92 -4.62
C ARG A 49 -7.59 -5.09 -5.13
N SER A 50 -8.50 -4.70 -4.25
CA SER A 50 -9.75 -4.03 -4.63
C SER A 50 -10.04 -2.74 -3.86
N GLY A 51 -9.24 -2.40 -2.88
CA GLY A 51 -9.36 -1.14 -2.11
C GLY A 51 -9.82 -1.29 -0.67
N ARG A 52 -10.15 -2.48 -0.18
CA ARG A 52 -10.64 -2.66 1.21
C ARG A 52 -9.53 -2.69 2.24
N ARG A 53 -8.51 -3.53 2.03
CA ARG A 53 -7.38 -3.65 2.97
C ARG A 53 -6.57 -2.35 3.01
N SER A 54 -6.48 -1.67 1.88
CA SER A 54 -5.70 -0.43 1.79
C SER A 54 -6.36 0.71 2.56
N VAL A 55 -7.70 0.71 2.71
CA VAL A 55 -8.36 1.69 3.58
C VAL A 55 -7.89 1.52 5.02
N LYS A 56 -7.87 0.27 5.51
CA LYS A 56 -7.39 -0.02 6.86
C LYS A 56 -5.90 0.33 7.00
N ALA A 57 -5.10 -0.04 6.01
CA ALA A 57 -3.67 0.27 6.03
C ALA A 57 -3.44 1.78 6.08
N SER A 58 -4.20 2.54 5.30
CA SER A 58 -4.08 4.00 5.29
C SER A 58 -4.42 4.59 6.65
N GLN A 59 -5.46 4.06 7.32
CA GLN A 59 -5.83 4.52 8.66
C GLN A 59 -4.69 4.26 9.66
N ILE A 60 -4.09 3.07 9.59
CA ILE A 60 -2.96 2.74 10.46
C ILE A 60 -1.79 3.69 10.20
N MET A 61 -1.51 3.98 8.93
CA MET A 61 -0.42 4.89 8.59
C MET A 61 -0.66 6.29 9.15
N LEU A 62 -1.88 6.79 9.06
CA LEU A 62 -2.21 8.10 9.64
C LEU A 62 -2.01 8.08 11.15
N GLU A 63 -2.40 6.99 11.82
CA GLU A 63 -2.16 6.83 13.27
C GLU A 63 -0.68 6.84 13.61
N GLU A 64 0.15 6.31 12.71
CA GLU A 64 1.60 6.24 12.93
C GLU A 64 2.34 7.49 12.51
N GLY A 65 1.64 8.54 12.12
CA GLY A 65 2.25 9.84 11.85
C GLY A 65 2.50 10.17 10.39
N PHE A 66 2.04 9.33 9.46
CA PHE A 66 2.10 9.67 8.04
C PHE A 66 1.07 10.74 7.73
N THR A 67 1.44 11.73 6.93
CA THR A 67 0.57 12.88 6.66
C THR A 67 0.00 12.92 5.25
N LYS A 68 0.62 12.20 4.31
CA LYS A 68 0.25 12.25 2.90
C LYS A 68 -0.04 10.84 2.40
N VAL A 69 -1.23 10.33 2.72
CA VAL A 69 -1.63 8.97 2.41
C VAL A 69 -2.91 9.01 1.59
N LYS A 70 -2.89 8.36 0.44
CA LYS A 70 -4.07 8.23 -0.42
C LYS A 70 -4.33 6.75 -0.70
N ASN A 71 -5.61 6.38 -0.70
CA ASN A 71 -6.02 5.03 -1.05
C ASN A 71 -6.30 4.96 -2.55
N MET A 72 -5.71 3.98 -3.23
CA MET A 72 -5.99 3.76 -4.65
C MET A 72 -7.35 3.08 -4.80
N LYS A 73 -8.34 3.83 -5.27
CA LYS A 73 -9.69 3.32 -5.47
C LYS A 73 -9.68 2.21 -6.51
N GLY A 74 -10.29 1.06 -6.19
CA GLY A 74 -10.31 -0.10 -7.07
C GLY A 74 -9.05 -0.95 -7.01
N GLY A 75 -8.00 -0.47 -6.39
CA GLY A 75 -6.77 -1.21 -6.14
C GLY A 75 -6.06 -1.71 -7.39
N TYR A 76 -5.29 -2.77 -7.21
CA TYR A 76 -4.49 -3.35 -8.28
C TYR A 76 -5.36 -3.85 -9.45
N ASN A 77 -6.56 -4.35 -9.15
CA ASN A 77 -7.49 -4.78 -10.21
C ASN A 77 -7.79 -3.66 -11.19
N ALA A 78 -8.12 -2.47 -10.68
CA ALA A 78 -8.42 -1.32 -11.53
C ALA A 78 -7.16 -0.85 -12.27
N TRP A 79 -6.02 -0.84 -11.59
CA TRP A 79 -4.76 -0.43 -12.21
C TRP A 79 -4.40 -1.33 -13.39
N LYS A 80 -4.57 -2.65 -13.24
CA LYS A 80 -4.27 -3.61 -14.30
C LYS A 80 -5.12 -3.39 -15.54
N GLU A 81 -6.39 -3.04 -15.37
CA GLU A 81 -7.29 -2.80 -16.50
C GLU A 81 -6.81 -1.66 -17.39
N VAL A 82 -6.11 -0.69 -16.81
CA VAL A 82 -5.61 0.48 -17.53
C VAL A 82 -4.21 0.24 -18.10
N TYR A 83 -3.33 -0.42 -17.37
CA TYR A 83 -1.90 -0.47 -17.68
C TYR A 83 -1.39 -1.85 -18.08
N GLU A 84 -2.24 -2.85 -18.08
CA GLU A 84 -1.96 -4.17 -18.62
C GLU A 84 -3.02 -4.55 -19.64
#